data_35a024450c94ae5ef368fd3c4d8619cb
#
_entry.id   35a024450c94ae5ef368fd3c4d8619cb
#
_cell.length_a   1.000
_cell.length_b   1.000
_cell.length_c   1.000
_cell.angle_alpha   90.00
_cell.angle_beta   90.00
_cell.angle_gamma   90.00
#
_symmetry.space_group_name_H-M   'P 1'
#
loop_
_entity.id
_entity.type
_entity.pdbx_description
1 polymer ?
#
loop_
_entity_poly.entity_id
_entity_poly.type
_entity_poly.pdbx_seq_one_letter_code
_entity_poly.pdbx_strand_id
1 'polypeptide(L)'
;MNSAFYSDMLSEKQIRIWPNPTEGHLKVEIQGLAPEEKACLRITSMSGAVVDVKETTSSVSELDLSHCTNGIYLLHIVAGGQETTWKIIKK
;
A
#
# COMPACT_ATOMS: atom_id res chain seq x y z
N MET A 1 -14.84 -11.59 5.29
CA MET A 1 -14.15 -10.34 5.06
C MET A 1 -13.52 -10.29 3.69
N ASN A 2 -13.71 -9.25 3.05
CA ASN A 2 -13.21 -9.09 1.70
C ASN A 2 -11.77 -8.58 1.76
N SER A 3 -10.83 -9.36 1.27
CA SER A 3 -9.43 -8.95 1.28
C SER A 3 -9.15 -7.80 0.31
N ALA A 4 -10.07 -7.50 -0.60
CA ALA A 4 -9.90 -6.37 -1.51
C ALA A 4 -10.23 -5.04 -0.84
N PHE A 5 -10.86 -5.10 0.32
CA PHE A 5 -11.18 -3.91 1.08
C PHE A 5 -10.86 -4.18 2.54
N TYR A 6 -9.95 -3.42 3.07
CA TYR A 6 -9.55 -3.55 4.46
C TYR A 6 -9.28 -2.16 5.01
N SER A 7 -9.83 -1.87 6.17
CA SER A 7 -9.75 -0.55 6.76
C SER A 7 -9.06 -0.65 8.11
N ASP A 8 -8.10 0.22 8.34
CA ASP A 8 -7.38 0.26 9.60
C ASP A 8 -7.05 1.72 9.93
N MET A 9 -6.72 1.96 11.18
CA MET A 9 -6.39 3.29 11.65
C MET A 9 -4.90 3.42 11.86
N LEU A 10 -4.32 4.46 11.27
CA LEU A 10 -2.92 4.80 11.44
C LEU A 10 -2.88 6.27 11.84
N SER A 11 -2.76 6.55 13.15
CA SER A 11 -2.75 7.91 13.68
C SER A 11 -3.94 8.72 13.13
N GLU A 12 -5.16 8.22 13.36
CA GLU A 12 -6.40 8.82 12.89
C GLU A 12 -6.55 8.81 11.38
N LYS A 13 -5.68 8.09 10.69
CA LYS A 13 -5.80 7.89 9.26
C LYS A 13 -6.48 6.57 8.99
N GLN A 14 -7.21 6.51 7.90
CA GLN A 14 -7.90 5.30 7.49
C GLN A 14 -7.31 4.84 6.17
N ILE A 15 -6.92 3.57 6.08
CA ILE A 15 -6.23 3.03 4.93
C ILE A 15 -7.10 2.00 4.24
N ARG A 16 -7.21 2.12 2.92
CA ARG A 16 -7.90 1.15 2.08
C ARG A 16 -6.98 0.74 0.95
N ILE A 17 -6.92 -0.56 0.69
CA ILE A 17 -6.04 -1.12 -0.34
C ILE A 17 -6.87 -2.09 -1.18
N TRP A 18 -6.83 -1.92 -2.50
CA TRP A 18 -7.58 -2.79 -3.39
C TRP A 18 -7.02 -2.75 -4.81
N PRO A 19 -7.28 -3.76 -5.63
CA PRO A 19 -7.82 -5.06 -5.25
C PRO A 19 -6.73 -5.94 -4.63
N ASN A 20 -7.14 -6.88 -3.79
CA ASN A 20 -6.22 -7.81 -3.18
C ASN A 20 -6.94 -9.14 -3.04
N PRO A 21 -6.62 -10.14 -3.88
CA PRO A 21 -5.48 -10.21 -4.80
C PRO A 21 -5.57 -9.22 -5.96
N THR A 22 -4.40 -8.86 -6.48
CA THR A 22 -4.30 -7.96 -7.61
C THR A 22 -3.68 -8.68 -8.80
N GLU A 23 -4.04 -8.23 -10.00
CA GLU A 23 -3.42 -8.73 -11.23
C GLU A 23 -2.27 -7.87 -11.67
N GLY A 24 -1.98 -6.79 -10.94
CA GLY A 24 -0.84 -5.96 -11.26
C GLY A 24 -0.94 -4.55 -10.73
N HIS A 25 -2.12 -3.95 -10.76
CA HIS A 25 -2.31 -2.60 -10.28
C HIS A 25 -2.96 -2.64 -8.91
N LEU A 26 -2.43 -1.83 -8.00
CA LEU A 26 -2.90 -1.78 -6.63
C LEU A 26 -3.16 -0.33 -6.27
N LYS A 27 -4.33 -0.06 -5.73
CA LYS A 27 -4.68 1.28 -5.27
C LYS A 27 -4.59 1.33 -3.75
N VAL A 28 -4.06 2.44 -3.25
CA VAL A 28 -3.93 2.68 -1.82
C VAL A 28 -4.57 4.02 -1.54
N GLU A 29 -5.55 4.01 -0.66
CA GLU A 29 -6.21 5.24 -0.22
C GLU A 29 -5.89 5.46 1.25
N ILE A 30 -5.42 6.68 1.57
CA ILE A 30 -5.12 7.08 2.94
C ILE A 30 -5.95 8.32 3.23
N GLN A 31 -6.99 8.16 4.04
CA GLN A 31 -7.82 9.28 4.45
C GLN A 31 -7.26 9.87 5.73
N GLY A 32 -7.26 11.18 5.81
CA GLY A 32 -6.77 11.87 7.00
C GLY A 32 -5.37 12.41 6.89
N LEU A 33 -4.76 12.38 5.70
CA LEU A 33 -3.47 13.03 5.50
C LEU A 33 -3.65 14.55 5.58
N ALA A 34 -2.80 15.20 6.34
CA ALA A 34 -2.78 16.66 6.38
C ALA A 34 -2.26 17.17 5.02
N PRO A 35 -2.57 18.44 4.67
CA PRO A 35 -2.23 18.93 3.32
C PRO A 35 -0.76 18.82 2.94
N GLU A 36 0.15 18.91 3.93
CA GLU A 36 1.58 18.83 3.64
C GLU A 36 2.21 17.54 4.14
N GLU A 37 1.39 16.62 4.62
CA GLU A 37 1.89 15.38 5.17
C GLU A 37 2.18 14.40 4.03
N LYS A 38 3.35 13.78 4.08
CA LYS A 38 3.76 12.81 3.06
C LYS A 38 3.58 11.40 3.59
N ALA A 39 3.19 10.52 2.68
CA ALA A 39 3.16 9.08 2.93
C ALA A 39 4.17 8.43 2.02
N CYS A 40 4.88 7.45 2.55
CA CYS A 40 5.81 6.64 1.78
C CYS A 40 5.22 5.25 1.64
N LEU A 41 5.09 4.79 0.41
CA LEU A 41 4.55 3.48 0.09
C LEU A 41 5.67 2.67 -0.55
N ARG A 42 5.94 1.48 0.00
CA ARG A 42 7.02 0.64 -0.51
C ARG A 42 6.54 -0.79 -0.57
N ILE A 43 6.68 -1.41 -1.74
CA ILE A 43 6.36 -2.81 -1.91
C ILE A 43 7.65 -3.59 -2.01
N THR A 44 7.74 -4.66 -1.23
CA THR A 44 8.89 -5.55 -1.26
C THR A 44 8.41 -6.98 -1.50
N SER A 45 9.30 -7.77 -2.10
CA SER A 45 9.10 -9.21 -2.17
C SER A 45 9.34 -9.81 -0.79
N MET A 46 9.03 -11.10 -0.66
CA MET A 46 9.25 -11.78 0.62
C MET A 46 10.73 -11.90 0.96
N SER A 47 11.61 -11.81 -0.02
CA SER A 47 13.04 -11.80 0.22
C SER A 47 13.59 -10.42 0.58
N GLY A 48 12.72 -9.40 0.54
CA GLY A 48 13.12 -8.04 0.92
C GLY A 48 13.52 -7.16 -0.25
N ALA A 49 13.47 -7.66 -1.47
CA ALA A 49 13.81 -6.84 -2.64
C ALA A 49 12.72 -5.82 -2.88
N VAL A 50 13.10 -4.57 -3.09
CA VAL A 50 12.15 -3.49 -3.34
C VAL A 50 11.61 -3.60 -4.76
N VAL A 51 10.28 -3.64 -4.88
CA VAL A 51 9.60 -3.73 -6.15
C VAL A 51 9.19 -2.35 -6.64
N ASP A 52 8.66 -1.53 -5.74
CA ASP A 52 8.19 -0.20 -6.09
C ASP A 52 8.19 0.66 -4.85
N VAL A 53 8.45 1.95 -5.05
CA VAL A 53 8.44 2.94 -3.97
C VAL A 53 7.75 4.17 -4.50
N LYS A 54 6.85 4.74 -3.69
CA LYS A 54 6.18 5.97 -4.05
C LYS A 54 6.04 6.85 -2.82
N GLU A 55 6.37 8.12 -2.97
CA GLU A 55 6.13 9.11 -1.95
C GLU A 55 5.04 10.05 -2.46
N THR A 56 4.03 10.31 -1.63
CA THR A 56 2.86 11.03 -2.10
C THR A 56 2.25 11.87 -0.98
N THR A 57 1.61 12.95 -1.38
CA THR A 57 0.74 13.71 -0.50
C THR A 57 -0.73 13.51 -0.88
N SER A 58 -1.00 12.74 -1.93
CA SER A 58 -2.36 12.48 -2.39
C SER A 58 -3.02 11.43 -1.53
N SER A 59 -4.34 11.54 -1.40
CA SER A 59 -5.11 10.55 -0.65
C SER A 59 -5.19 9.22 -1.38
N VAL A 60 -5.07 9.21 -2.70
CA VAL A 60 -5.13 7.97 -3.49
C VAL A 60 -3.87 7.85 -4.31
N SER A 61 -3.25 6.68 -4.26
CA SER A 61 -2.04 6.38 -5.02
C SER A 61 -2.18 5.03 -5.69
N GLU A 62 -1.43 4.84 -6.76
CA GLU A 62 -1.44 3.59 -7.49
C GLU A 62 -0.04 3.02 -7.55
N LEU A 63 0.06 1.72 -7.31
CA LEU A 63 1.34 1.00 -7.36
C LEU A 63 1.24 -0.06 -8.44
N ASP A 64 2.37 -0.36 -9.07
CA ASP A 64 2.42 -1.23 -10.23
C ASP A 64 3.27 -2.46 -9.92
N LEU A 65 2.60 -3.63 -9.92
CA LEU A 65 3.25 -4.92 -9.79
C LEU A 65 3.08 -5.75 -11.06
N SER A 66 2.68 -5.12 -12.17
CA SER A 66 2.32 -5.86 -13.38
C SER A 66 3.49 -6.66 -13.94
N HIS A 67 4.72 -6.24 -13.67
CA HIS A 67 5.93 -6.91 -14.14
C HIS A 67 6.47 -7.92 -13.13
N CYS A 68 5.76 -8.15 -12.04
CA CYS A 68 6.21 -9.06 -10.98
C CYS A 68 5.61 -10.44 -11.18
N THR A 69 6.31 -11.45 -10.69
CA THR A 69 5.78 -12.81 -10.71
C THR A 69 4.63 -12.91 -9.71
N ASN A 70 3.77 -13.88 -9.93
CA ASN A 70 2.68 -14.14 -8.99
C ASN A 70 3.27 -14.57 -7.65
N GLY A 71 2.65 -14.11 -6.58
CA GLY A 71 3.15 -14.46 -5.26
C GLY A 71 2.72 -13.45 -4.22
N ILE A 72 3.38 -13.51 -3.09
CA ILE A 72 3.07 -12.67 -1.93
C ILE A 72 4.09 -11.55 -1.83
N TYR A 73 3.60 -10.35 -1.61
CA TYR A 73 4.42 -9.14 -1.46
C TYR A 73 3.99 -8.41 -0.19
N LEU A 74 4.85 -7.56 0.31
CA LEU A 74 4.53 -6.75 1.49
C LEU A 74 4.50 -5.28 1.09
N LEU A 75 3.41 -4.62 1.47
CA LEU A 75 3.27 -3.18 1.28
C LEU A 75 3.51 -2.50 2.61
N HIS A 76 4.50 -1.63 2.65
CA HIS A 76 4.84 -0.86 3.84
C HIS A 76 4.37 0.57 3.62
N ILE A 77 3.57 1.08 4.55
CA ILE A 77 3.06 2.43 4.49
C ILE A 77 3.56 3.19 5.70
N VAL A 78 4.27 4.28 5.47
CA VAL A 78 4.77 5.14 6.53
C VAL A 78 4.13 6.51 6.36
N ALA A 79 3.41 6.97 7.37
CA ALA A 79 2.74 8.26 7.34
C ALA A 79 2.64 8.79 8.76
N GLY A 80 2.96 10.08 8.93
CA GLY A 80 2.85 10.70 10.24
C GLY A 80 3.70 10.05 11.30
N GLY A 81 4.86 9.52 10.91
CA GLY A 81 5.77 8.88 11.85
C GLY A 81 5.36 7.48 12.27
N GLN A 82 4.32 6.94 11.66
CA GLN A 82 3.84 5.59 11.96
C GLN A 82 3.93 4.71 10.73
N GLU A 83 4.12 3.43 10.95
CA GLU A 83 4.27 2.46 9.87
C GLU A 83 3.30 1.32 10.04
N THR A 84 2.74 0.86 8.92
CA THR A 84 1.92 -0.33 8.88
C THR A 84 2.33 -1.19 7.69
N THR A 85 2.11 -2.49 7.78
CA THR A 85 2.52 -3.44 6.76
C THR A 85 1.33 -4.31 6.37
N TRP A 86 1.17 -4.51 5.07
CA TRP A 86 0.04 -5.24 4.50
C TRP A 86 0.55 -6.34 3.59
N LYS A 87 -0.12 -7.49 3.65
CA LYS A 87 0.18 -8.61 2.75
C LYS A 87 -0.62 -8.43 1.47
N ILE A 88 0.08 -8.44 0.34
CA ILE A 88 -0.50 -8.26 -0.98
C ILE A 88 -0.30 -9.55 -1.76
N ILE A 89 -1.34 -10.02 -2.39
CA ILE A 89 -1.27 -11.22 -3.23
C ILE A 89 -1.39 -10.79 -4.68
N LYS A 90 -0.38 -11.14 -5.47
CA LYS A 90 -0.36 -10.88 -6.90
C LYS A 90 -0.60 -12.18 -7.65
N LYS A 91 -1.55 -12.18 -8.55
CA LYS A 91 -1.82 -13.36 -9.34
C LYS A 91 -2.23 -13.04 -10.79
#